data_46c0015fc44497664951df988163c803
#
_entry.id   46c0015fc44497664951df988163c803
#
_cell.length_a   1.000
_cell.length_b   1.000
_cell.length_c   1.000
_cell.angle_alpha   90.00
_cell.angle_beta   90.00
_cell.angle_gamma   90.00
#
_symmetry.space_group_name_H-M   'P 1'
#
loop_
_entity.id
_entity.type
_entity.pdbx_description
1 polymer ?
#
loop_
_entity_poly.entity_id
_entity_poly.type
_entity_poly.pdbx_seq_one_letter_code
_entity_poly.pdbx_strand_id
1 'polypeptide(L)'
;LQIKQAKIIHDIAKVQQKSEKITAFGGIFFVLDKFDSILSSVIDSHLGLRSTLIGYQYSEIIRAIFSVFCCGGDCMEDLNLYLKDVLTERPHTRVPSADTVLRGIEELATENISYTAEKTGNVYDFNTAEKLNQLLIKLLLATGQLTEGGAYDVDFDHQFLEADKYDSKRTYKGFEAKA
;
A
#
# COMPACT_ATOMS: atom_id res chain seq x y z
N LEU A 1 -2.89 41.51 32.69
CA LEU A 1 -2.50 40.80 31.44
C LEU A 1 -1.45 39.71 31.68
N GLN A 2 -0.49 39.90 32.61
CA GLN A 2 0.56 38.92 32.93
C GLN A 2 0.04 37.62 33.62
N ILE A 3 -1.03 37.70 34.41
CA ILE A 3 -1.59 36.55 35.14
C ILE A 3 -2.28 35.53 34.18
N LYS A 4 -2.91 36.03 33.09
CA LYS A 4 -3.54 35.14 32.09
C LYS A 4 -2.54 34.39 31.21
N GLN A 5 -1.38 35.00 30.89
CA GLN A 5 -0.34 34.34 30.11
C GLN A 5 0.37 33.24 30.91
N ALA A 6 0.64 33.46 32.21
CA ALA A 6 1.23 32.43 33.07
C ALA A 6 0.32 31.20 33.23
N LYS A 7 -1.00 31.39 33.26
CA LYS A 7 -1.97 30.28 33.37
C LYS A 7 -2.06 29.45 32.10
N ILE A 8 -1.96 30.07 30.92
CA ILE A 8 -1.99 29.37 29.63
C ILE A 8 -0.71 28.51 29.45
N ILE A 9 0.45 29.03 29.87
CA ILE A 9 1.71 28.28 29.77
C ILE A 9 1.73 27.07 30.71
N HIS A 10 1.10 27.18 31.87
CA HIS A 10 1.03 26.09 32.85
C HIS A 10 0.09 24.96 32.42
N ASP A 11 -0.95 25.27 31.63
CA ASP A 11 -1.89 24.26 31.12
C ASP A 11 -1.35 23.53 29.85
N ILE A 12 -0.38 24.13 29.15
CA ILE A 12 0.17 23.56 27.88
C ILE A 12 1.35 22.60 28.18
N ALA A 13 2.08 22.78 29.27
CA ALA A 13 3.29 22.02 29.59
C ALA A 13 3.09 21.06 30.78
N LYS A 14 2.19 20.10 30.66
CA LYS A 14 2.10 19.02 31.64
C LYS A 14 3.10 17.93 31.27
N VAL A 15 4.29 17.96 31.83
CA VAL A 15 5.27 16.89 31.71
C VAL A 15 4.76 15.68 32.52
N GLN A 16 4.41 14.60 31.82
CA GLN A 16 4.15 13.31 32.45
C GLN A 16 5.31 12.38 32.13
N GLN A 17 5.95 11.85 33.16
CA GLN A 17 6.90 10.77 32.98
C GLN A 17 6.12 9.47 32.86
N LYS A 18 6.21 8.81 31.70
CA LYS A 18 5.63 7.50 31.44
C LYS A 18 6.72 6.55 30.98
N SER A 19 6.62 5.29 31.38
CA SER A 19 7.45 4.21 30.86
C SER A 19 6.71 3.56 29.73
N GLU A 20 6.98 3.99 28.51
CA GLU A 20 6.34 3.47 27.28
C GLU A 20 7.43 2.98 26.32
N LYS A 21 7.12 1.96 25.54
CA LYS A 21 7.98 1.53 24.43
C LYS A 21 8.04 2.65 23.40
N ILE A 22 9.23 3.09 23.05
CA ILE A 22 9.47 4.05 21.99
C ILE A 22 9.83 3.26 20.72
N THR A 23 9.15 3.54 19.62
CA THR A 23 9.44 2.99 18.30
C THR A 23 9.75 4.10 17.31
N ALA A 24 10.67 3.85 16.38
CA ALA A 24 10.97 4.75 15.27
C ALA A 24 9.75 4.95 14.33
N PHE A 25 8.80 4.01 14.36
CA PHE A 25 7.63 4.00 13.49
C PHE A 25 6.34 4.49 14.17
N GLY A 26 6.40 5.10 15.35
CA GLY A 26 5.21 5.51 16.11
C GLY A 26 4.25 6.42 15.34
N GLY A 27 4.76 7.22 14.41
CA GLY A 27 3.95 8.09 13.53
C GLY A 27 3.03 7.33 12.58
N ILE A 28 3.33 6.06 12.26
CA ILE A 28 2.51 5.26 11.33
C ILE A 28 1.09 5.03 11.85
N PHE A 29 0.87 5.02 13.17
CA PHE A 29 -0.44 4.78 13.74
C PHE A 29 -1.47 5.83 13.32
N PHE A 30 -1.09 7.10 13.29
CA PHE A 30 -1.97 8.17 12.81
C PHE A 30 -2.30 8.01 11.32
N VAL A 31 -1.32 7.59 10.52
CA VAL A 31 -1.50 7.33 9.10
C VAL A 31 -2.45 6.16 8.88
N LEU A 32 -2.29 5.08 9.67
CA LEU A 32 -3.17 3.91 9.59
C LEU A 32 -4.59 4.17 10.10
N ASP A 33 -4.76 5.03 11.10
CA ASP A 33 -6.10 5.47 11.53
C ASP A 33 -6.81 6.20 10.38
N LYS A 34 -6.09 7.03 9.64
CA LYS A 34 -6.62 7.72 8.47
C LYS A 34 -6.89 6.75 7.32
N PHE A 35 -5.98 5.82 7.07
CA PHE A 35 -6.16 4.75 6.09
C PHE A 35 -7.43 3.96 6.37
N ASP A 36 -7.61 3.45 7.58
CA ASP A 36 -8.76 2.66 7.95
C ASP A 36 -10.06 3.44 7.86
N SER A 37 -10.05 4.72 8.25
CA SER A 37 -11.25 5.56 8.21
C SER A 37 -11.75 5.88 6.80
N ILE A 38 -10.87 5.92 5.81
CA ILE A 38 -11.22 6.32 4.43
C ILE A 38 -11.20 5.14 3.47
N LEU A 39 -10.16 4.30 3.54
CA LEU A 39 -9.82 3.38 2.47
C LEU A 39 -10.28 1.95 2.71
N SER A 40 -10.32 1.47 3.97
CA SER A 40 -10.60 0.06 4.24
C SER A 40 -11.95 -0.39 3.69
N SER A 41 -13.00 0.39 3.88
CA SER A 41 -14.33 0.07 3.36
C SER A 41 -14.41 0.13 1.83
N VAL A 42 -13.66 1.05 1.20
CA VAL A 42 -13.58 1.17 -0.26
C VAL A 42 -12.89 -0.06 -0.85
N ILE A 43 -11.78 -0.48 -0.24
CA ILE A 43 -11.04 -1.67 -0.65
C ILE A 43 -11.90 -2.92 -0.57
N ASP A 44 -12.50 -3.19 0.59
CA ASP A 44 -13.29 -4.40 0.80
C ASP A 44 -14.58 -4.42 -0.04
N SER A 45 -15.21 -3.26 -0.26
CA SER A 45 -16.38 -3.18 -1.14
C SER A 45 -16.04 -3.41 -2.62
N HIS A 46 -14.83 -3.02 -3.06
CA HIS A 46 -14.41 -3.19 -4.44
C HIS A 46 -13.84 -4.60 -4.72
N LEU A 47 -12.99 -5.11 -3.85
CA LEU A 47 -12.33 -6.39 -4.03
C LEU A 47 -13.19 -7.56 -3.54
N GLY A 48 -14.20 -7.29 -2.72
CA GLY A 48 -15.07 -8.29 -2.10
C GLY A 48 -14.47 -8.89 -0.83
N LEU A 49 -15.23 -9.79 -0.22
CA LEU A 49 -14.78 -10.50 0.98
C LEU A 49 -13.78 -11.59 0.60
N ARG A 50 -12.56 -11.50 1.13
CA ARG A 50 -11.53 -12.51 0.94
C ARG A 50 -11.76 -13.74 1.83
N SER A 51 -12.17 -13.52 3.07
CA SER A 51 -12.37 -14.59 4.04
C SER A 51 -13.58 -14.32 4.91
N THR A 52 -14.38 -15.37 5.14
CA THR A 52 -15.60 -15.29 5.95
C THR A 52 -15.40 -15.71 7.41
N LEU A 53 -14.30 -16.37 7.75
CA LEU A 53 -14.14 -16.99 9.09
C LEU A 53 -12.88 -16.48 9.83
N ILE A 54 -11.68 -16.78 9.36
CA ILE A 54 -10.45 -16.56 10.14
C ILE A 54 -9.39 -15.79 9.36
N GLY A 55 -9.54 -15.66 8.05
CA GLY A 55 -8.54 -15.04 7.18
C GLY A 55 -8.46 -13.52 7.32
N TYR A 56 -7.46 -12.95 6.67
CA TYR A 56 -7.30 -11.51 6.51
C TYR A 56 -8.16 -11.01 5.35
N GLN A 57 -8.77 -9.84 5.49
CA GLN A 57 -9.48 -9.15 4.41
C GLN A 57 -8.49 -8.42 3.49
N TYR A 58 -8.94 -8.05 2.29
CA TYR A 58 -8.09 -7.32 1.36
C TYR A 58 -7.65 -5.96 1.89
N SER A 59 -8.48 -5.27 2.66
CA SER A 59 -8.08 -4.03 3.34
C SER A 59 -6.90 -4.24 4.29
N GLU A 60 -6.84 -5.37 5.00
CA GLU A 60 -5.71 -5.71 5.88
C GLU A 60 -4.45 -6.05 5.08
N ILE A 61 -4.60 -6.74 3.94
CA ILE A 61 -3.50 -7.04 3.01
C ILE A 61 -2.92 -5.74 2.42
N ILE A 62 -3.76 -4.89 1.85
CA ILE A 62 -3.33 -3.62 1.26
C ILE A 62 -2.75 -2.68 2.33
N ARG A 63 -3.33 -2.64 3.53
CA ARG A 63 -2.78 -1.88 4.66
C ARG A 63 -1.38 -2.35 5.05
N ALA A 64 -1.11 -3.64 5.02
CA ALA A 64 0.22 -4.18 5.31
C ALA A 64 1.25 -3.71 4.27
N ILE A 65 0.93 -3.78 2.98
CA ILE A 65 1.76 -3.27 1.89
C ILE A 65 2.01 -1.77 2.07
N PHE A 66 0.95 -1.02 2.29
CA PHE A 66 1.02 0.43 2.53
C PHE A 66 1.93 0.76 3.72
N SER A 67 1.86 -0.02 4.82
CA SER A 67 2.71 0.18 6.00
C SER A 67 4.18 -0.03 5.68
N VAL A 68 4.53 -1.06 4.90
CA VAL A 68 5.92 -1.33 4.49
C VAL A 68 6.49 -0.11 3.76
N PHE A 69 5.82 0.36 2.71
CA PHE A 69 6.31 1.50 1.94
C PHE A 69 6.33 2.81 2.74
N CYS A 70 5.33 3.08 3.57
CA CYS A 70 5.32 4.27 4.44
C CYS A 70 6.44 4.28 5.48
N CYS A 71 6.92 3.11 5.88
CA CYS A 71 8.04 2.98 6.82
C CYS A 71 9.40 2.85 6.13
N GLY A 72 9.45 2.96 4.79
CA GLY A 72 10.69 2.94 4.03
C GLY A 72 11.21 1.54 3.71
N GLY A 73 10.35 0.51 3.83
CA GLY A 73 10.65 -0.84 3.36
C GLY A 73 10.52 -0.96 1.84
N ASP A 74 11.22 -1.91 1.26
CA ASP A 74 11.27 -2.17 -0.18
C ASP A 74 10.80 -3.59 -0.56
N CYS A 75 10.64 -4.47 0.42
CA CYS A 75 10.13 -5.82 0.22
C CYS A 75 9.13 -6.23 1.32
N MET A 76 8.34 -7.26 1.06
CA MET A 76 7.31 -7.71 2.01
C MET A 76 7.90 -8.38 3.24
N GLU A 77 9.09 -8.90 3.18
CA GLU A 77 9.83 -9.49 4.30
C GLU A 77 10.08 -8.46 5.42
N ASP A 78 10.21 -7.18 5.09
CA ASP A 78 10.36 -6.08 6.05
C ASP A 78 9.17 -5.99 7.01
N LEU A 79 7.99 -6.42 6.57
CA LEU A 79 6.82 -6.53 7.43
C LEU A 79 7.08 -7.46 8.62
N ASN A 80 7.66 -8.63 8.35
CA ASN A 80 7.94 -9.62 9.39
C ASN A 80 9.13 -9.21 10.28
N LEU A 81 10.17 -8.63 9.67
CA LEU A 81 11.43 -8.32 10.34
C LEU A 81 11.37 -7.09 11.24
N TYR A 82 10.67 -6.05 10.79
CA TYR A 82 10.76 -4.73 11.42
C TYR A 82 9.43 -4.15 11.88
N LEU A 83 8.32 -4.50 11.23
CA LEU A 83 7.06 -3.78 11.43
C LEU A 83 6.02 -4.57 12.22
N LYS A 84 6.06 -5.90 12.19
CA LYS A 84 5.00 -6.74 12.78
C LYS A 84 4.76 -6.44 14.27
N ASP A 85 5.84 -6.40 15.06
CA ASP A 85 5.73 -6.14 16.48
C ASP A 85 5.20 -4.73 16.76
N VAL A 86 5.65 -3.74 15.98
CA VAL A 86 5.20 -2.36 16.10
C VAL A 86 3.74 -2.22 15.75
N LEU A 87 3.31 -2.78 14.63
CA LEU A 87 1.94 -2.67 14.14
C LEU A 87 0.93 -3.42 15.02
N THR A 88 1.36 -4.49 15.68
CA THR A 88 0.50 -5.23 16.64
C THR A 88 0.24 -4.48 17.93
N GLU A 89 1.06 -3.48 18.29
CA GLU A 89 0.80 -2.60 19.43
C GLU A 89 -0.40 -1.65 19.17
N ARG A 90 -0.78 -1.44 17.91
CA ARG A 90 -1.97 -0.67 17.57
C ARG A 90 -3.24 -1.48 17.86
N PRO A 91 -4.20 -0.96 18.66
CA PRO A 91 -5.43 -1.65 19.00
C PRO A 91 -6.19 -2.14 17.74
N HIS A 92 -6.78 -3.32 17.83
CA HIS A 92 -7.60 -3.91 16.77
C HIS A 92 -6.89 -4.13 15.43
N THR A 93 -5.56 -4.10 15.42
CA THR A 93 -4.76 -4.33 14.22
C THR A 93 -4.26 -5.76 14.18
N ARG A 94 -4.64 -6.48 13.12
CA ARG A 94 -4.06 -7.78 12.77
C ARG A 94 -3.04 -7.56 11.67
N VAL A 95 -1.88 -8.20 11.78
CA VAL A 95 -0.78 -8.05 10.83
C VAL A 95 -0.53 -9.38 10.14
N PRO A 96 -0.82 -9.49 8.83
CA PRO A 96 -0.52 -10.69 8.07
C PRO A 96 0.99 -10.93 7.98
N SER A 97 1.41 -12.16 7.70
CA SER A 97 2.79 -12.44 7.30
C SER A 97 3.04 -12.00 5.86
N ALA A 98 4.32 -11.80 5.49
CA ALA A 98 4.72 -11.49 4.13
C ALA A 98 4.12 -12.48 3.10
N ASP A 99 4.22 -13.79 3.35
CA ASP A 99 3.63 -14.82 2.49
C ASP A 99 2.11 -14.69 2.35
N THR A 100 1.42 -14.28 3.41
CA THR A 100 -0.03 -14.07 3.36
C THR A 100 -0.38 -12.86 2.51
N VAL A 101 0.44 -11.81 2.57
CA VAL A 101 0.29 -10.62 1.73
C VAL A 101 0.49 -10.99 0.27
N LEU A 102 1.60 -11.65 -0.06
CA LEU A 102 1.92 -12.05 -1.44
C LEU A 102 0.83 -12.93 -2.05
N ARG A 103 0.37 -13.96 -1.31
CA ARG A 103 -0.77 -14.78 -1.76
C ARG A 103 -2.05 -13.99 -1.93
N GLY A 104 -2.33 -13.03 -1.04
CA GLY A 104 -3.51 -12.18 -1.14
C GLY A 104 -3.48 -11.28 -2.39
N ILE A 105 -2.32 -10.85 -2.85
CA ILE A 105 -2.17 -10.13 -4.11
C ILE A 105 -2.29 -11.07 -5.31
N GLU A 106 -1.69 -12.25 -5.25
CA GLU A 106 -1.78 -13.26 -6.31
C GLU A 106 -3.24 -13.68 -6.58
N GLU A 107 -4.08 -13.81 -5.54
CA GLU A 107 -5.51 -14.09 -5.65
C GLU A 107 -6.28 -13.03 -6.47
N LEU A 108 -5.74 -11.82 -6.60
CA LEU A 108 -6.33 -10.73 -7.37
C LEU A 108 -5.89 -10.72 -8.84
N ALA A 109 -4.96 -11.60 -9.22
CA ALA A 109 -4.54 -11.74 -10.60
C ALA A 109 -5.74 -12.12 -11.50
N THR A 110 -5.77 -11.54 -12.68
CA THR A 110 -6.73 -11.87 -13.74
C THR A 110 -6.07 -12.78 -14.77
N GLU A 111 -6.82 -13.24 -15.78
CA GLU A 111 -6.23 -13.99 -16.88
C GLU A 111 -5.22 -13.13 -17.64
N ASN A 112 -4.12 -13.75 -18.06
CA ASN A 112 -3.12 -13.07 -18.85
C ASN A 112 -3.66 -12.73 -20.24
N ILE A 113 -3.25 -11.58 -20.76
CA ILE A 113 -3.54 -11.13 -22.12
C ILE A 113 -2.30 -11.34 -22.96
N SER A 114 -2.48 -11.96 -24.15
CA SER A 114 -1.42 -12.09 -25.14
C SER A 114 -1.48 -10.95 -26.13
N TYR A 115 -0.37 -10.27 -26.32
CA TYR A 115 -0.20 -9.22 -27.32
C TYR A 115 0.90 -9.60 -28.31
N THR A 116 0.60 -9.52 -29.59
CA THR A 116 1.60 -9.73 -30.66
C THR A 116 2.04 -8.38 -31.22
N ALA A 117 3.33 -8.08 -31.11
CA ALA A 117 3.89 -6.86 -31.66
C ALA A 117 3.88 -6.89 -33.20
N GLU A 118 3.19 -5.95 -33.83
CA GLU A 118 2.98 -5.91 -35.28
C GLU A 118 4.29 -5.90 -36.09
N LYS A 119 5.31 -5.19 -35.60
CA LYS A 119 6.59 -5.03 -36.34
C LYS A 119 7.53 -6.20 -36.21
N THR A 120 7.53 -6.89 -35.06
CA THR A 120 8.51 -7.94 -34.75
C THR A 120 7.91 -9.34 -34.73
N GLY A 121 6.59 -9.45 -34.64
CA GLY A 121 5.89 -10.73 -34.48
C GLY A 121 6.09 -11.36 -33.09
N ASN A 122 6.76 -10.69 -32.16
CA ASN A 122 6.97 -11.21 -30.81
C ASN A 122 5.66 -11.23 -30.03
N VAL A 123 5.43 -12.32 -29.31
CA VAL A 123 4.28 -12.49 -28.44
C VAL A 123 4.70 -12.16 -27.00
N TYR A 124 3.90 -11.35 -26.36
CA TYR A 124 4.05 -10.96 -24.95
C TYR A 124 2.78 -11.35 -24.19
N ASP A 125 2.95 -12.10 -23.11
CA ASP A 125 1.88 -12.43 -22.18
C ASP A 125 2.06 -11.61 -20.92
N PHE A 126 1.01 -10.91 -20.49
CA PHE A 126 1.06 -10.10 -19.29
C PHE A 126 -0.29 -10.04 -18.58
N ASN A 127 -0.24 -9.87 -17.28
CA ASN A 127 -1.40 -9.61 -16.44
C ASN A 127 -1.68 -8.12 -16.39
N THR A 128 -2.91 -7.72 -16.68
CA THR A 128 -3.29 -6.31 -16.63
C THR A 128 -3.52 -5.78 -15.23
N ALA A 129 -3.60 -6.65 -14.22
CA ALA A 129 -3.94 -6.29 -12.85
C ALA A 129 -5.22 -5.40 -12.75
N GLU A 130 -6.21 -5.69 -13.58
CA GLU A 130 -7.38 -4.82 -13.78
C GLU A 130 -8.09 -4.46 -12.47
N LYS A 131 -8.28 -5.43 -11.57
CA LYS A 131 -8.91 -5.18 -10.26
C LYS A 131 -8.15 -4.15 -9.43
N LEU A 132 -6.81 -4.20 -9.46
CA LEU A 132 -5.97 -3.26 -8.72
C LEU A 132 -5.95 -1.88 -9.38
N ASN A 133 -5.93 -1.82 -10.71
CA ASN A 133 -6.02 -0.57 -11.45
C ASN A 133 -7.37 0.13 -11.21
N GLN A 134 -8.47 -0.61 -11.22
CA GLN A 134 -9.78 -0.06 -10.88
C GLN A 134 -9.86 0.38 -9.41
N LEU A 135 -9.25 -0.38 -8.49
CA LEU A 135 -9.14 0.00 -7.09
C LEU A 135 -8.39 1.32 -6.93
N LEU A 136 -7.25 1.49 -7.63
CA LEU A 136 -6.48 2.74 -7.57
C LEU A 136 -7.35 3.97 -7.89
N ILE A 137 -8.15 3.90 -8.96
CA ILE A 137 -9.06 5.00 -9.30
C ILE A 137 -10.07 5.27 -8.18
N LYS A 138 -10.63 4.21 -7.59
CA LYS A 138 -11.58 4.39 -6.46
C LYS A 138 -10.93 4.99 -5.22
N LEU A 139 -9.68 4.65 -4.94
CA LEU A 139 -8.92 5.24 -3.84
C LEU A 139 -8.60 6.72 -4.09
N LEU A 140 -8.27 7.09 -5.32
CA LEU A 140 -8.04 8.48 -5.72
C LEU A 140 -9.32 9.32 -5.60
N LEU A 141 -10.47 8.77 -5.97
CA LEU A 141 -11.78 9.41 -5.76
C LEU A 141 -12.11 9.54 -4.27
N ALA A 142 -11.93 8.49 -3.48
CA ALA A 142 -12.21 8.49 -2.05
C ALA A 142 -11.33 9.46 -1.25
N THR A 143 -10.12 9.72 -1.72
CA THR A 143 -9.18 10.69 -1.12
C THR A 143 -9.33 12.11 -1.68
N GLY A 144 -10.22 12.32 -2.65
CA GLY A 144 -10.45 13.60 -3.29
C GLY A 144 -9.35 14.06 -4.24
N GLN A 145 -8.44 13.15 -4.64
CA GLN A 145 -7.41 13.41 -5.66
C GLN A 145 -8.02 13.48 -7.07
N LEU A 146 -9.08 12.71 -7.29
CA LEU A 146 -9.92 12.80 -8.47
C LEU A 146 -11.35 13.15 -8.08
N THR A 147 -12.07 13.78 -9.02
CA THR A 147 -13.51 14.06 -8.94
C THR A 147 -14.21 13.41 -10.13
N GLU A 148 -15.39 12.85 -9.92
CA GLU A 148 -16.22 12.31 -11.00
C GLU A 148 -16.51 13.38 -12.05
N GLY A 149 -16.30 13.05 -13.34
CA GLY A 149 -16.50 13.99 -14.45
C GLY A 149 -15.41 15.05 -14.59
N GLY A 150 -14.38 15.04 -13.77
CA GLY A 150 -13.22 15.92 -13.90
C GLY A 150 -12.39 15.61 -15.15
N ALA A 151 -11.75 16.64 -15.73
CA ALA A 151 -10.77 16.47 -16.79
C ALA A 151 -9.36 16.53 -16.18
N TYR A 152 -8.52 15.56 -16.54
CA TYR A 152 -7.17 15.43 -16.02
C TYR A 152 -6.17 15.22 -17.14
N ASP A 153 -5.03 15.90 -17.04
CA ASP A 153 -3.89 15.58 -17.88
C ASP A 153 -3.15 14.38 -17.26
N VAL A 154 -2.94 13.36 -18.08
CA VAL A 154 -2.27 12.13 -17.65
C VAL A 154 -0.94 12.04 -18.38
N ASP A 155 0.14 11.99 -17.65
CA ASP A 155 1.47 11.70 -18.17
C ASP A 155 1.72 10.18 -18.05
N PHE A 156 2.20 9.58 -19.13
CA PHE A 156 2.49 8.16 -19.21
C PHE A 156 3.98 7.95 -19.48
N ASP A 157 4.67 7.44 -18.48
CA ASP A 157 6.09 7.08 -18.60
C ASP A 157 6.31 5.58 -18.36
N HIS A 158 7.30 5.04 -19.08
CA HIS A 158 7.70 3.65 -18.91
C HIS A 158 8.78 3.53 -17.87
N GLN A 159 8.50 2.81 -16.80
CA GLN A 159 9.50 2.41 -15.84
C GLN A 159 9.98 0.99 -16.13
N PHE A 160 11.31 0.83 -16.26
CA PHE A 160 11.93 -0.47 -16.41
C PHE A 160 12.43 -0.94 -15.05
N LEU A 161 12.02 -2.14 -14.66
CA LEU A 161 12.49 -2.79 -13.45
C LEU A 161 13.51 -3.86 -13.84
N GLU A 162 14.67 -3.85 -13.21
CA GLU A 162 15.63 -4.93 -13.37
C GLU A 162 15.09 -6.18 -12.67
N ALA A 163 15.04 -7.30 -13.39
CA ALA A 163 14.52 -8.55 -12.87
C ALA A 163 15.31 -9.74 -13.43
N ASP A 164 15.78 -10.59 -12.54
CA ASP A 164 16.53 -11.82 -12.88
C ASP A 164 15.63 -13.07 -12.90
N LYS A 165 14.31 -12.91 -12.87
CA LYS A 165 13.37 -14.02 -12.89
C LYS A 165 13.22 -14.61 -14.30
N TYR A 166 12.94 -15.90 -14.36
CA TYR A 166 12.82 -16.66 -15.62
C TYR A 166 11.69 -16.16 -16.54
N ASP A 167 10.70 -15.47 -15.99
CA ASP A 167 9.55 -14.92 -16.70
C ASP A 167 9.74 -13.45 -17.12
N SER A 168 10.87 -12.85 -16.75
CA SER A 168 11.19 -11.48 -17.14
C SER A 168 11.46 -11.38 -18.65
N LYS A 169 11.04 -10.27 -19.28
CA LYS A 169 11.14 -10.06 -20.72
C LYS A 169 12.12 -8.94 -21.05
N ARG A 170 12.94 -9.16 -22.06
CA ARG A 170 13.86 -8.14 -22.55
C ARG A 170 13.08 -6.96 -23.16
N THR A 171 13.44 -5.76 -22.75
CA THR A 171 12.87 -4.54 -23.33
C THR A 171 13.66 -4.08 -24.55
N TYR A 172 13.13 -3.13 -25.31
CA TYR A 172 13.81 -2.55 -26.47
C TYR A 172 15.07 -1.71 -26.12
N LYS A 173 15.24 -1.30 -24.86
CA LYS A 173 16.44 -0.61 -24.36
C LYS A 173 17.64 -1.54 -24.13
N GLY A 174 17.55 -2.74 -24.52
CA GLY A 174 18.47 -3.84 -24.82
C GLY A 174 19.81 -3.98 -24.10
N PHE A 175 20.40 -2.99 -23.55
CA PHE A 175 21.69 -3.08 -22.84
C PHE A 175 21.60 -2.72 -21.35
N GLU A 176 20.50 -2.15 -20.90
CA GLU A 176 20.26 -1.82 -19.51
C GLU A 176 19.19 -2.70 -18.84
N ALA A 177 18.34 -3.33 -19.63
CA ALA A 177 17.31 -4.22 -19.13
C ALA A 177 17.74 -5.67 -19.30
N LYS A 178 18.27 -6.25 -18.26
CA LYS A 178 18.26 -7.70 -18.10
C LYS A 178 16.81 -8.06 -17.76
N ALA A 179 16.13 -8.57 -18.75
CA ALA A 179 14.85 -9.16 -18.54
C ALA A 179 15.01 -10.55 -17.98
#